data_8b149b56a7e33d188426af3ae9423fa9
#
_entry.id   8b149b56a7e33d188426af3ae9423fa9
#
_cell.length_a   1.000
_cell.length_b   1.000
_cell.length_c   1.000
_cell.angle_alpha   90.00
_cell.angle_beta   90.00
_cell.angle_gamma   90.00
#
_symmetry.space_group_name_H-M   'P 1'
#
loop_
_entity.id
_entity.type
_entity.pdbx_description
1 polymer ?
#
loop_
_entity_poly.entity_id
_entity_poly.type
_entity_poly.pdbx_seq_one_letter_code
_entity_poly.pdbx_strand_id
1 'polypeptide(L)'
;MMKRTGSIWFWLLVKTALFGGLFALAAGAGSLCFFEFAPPEQTCLSCHEIRRPYDLWAQSAHREISCKRCHGGTLTSGLHGIRENLNRVIAHFRDVHHDEMGLSEAQVVEMTNQCKRCHAREFVQCRDGGHGITYRDIFLNSVHNHTEQVNEECLRCHGMFFAGRAGDVVEPLNIQGPWRLKDDSLATRPVIPCLACHQVHVAGHPFSATAARGEAKAEGVALAKPVALGEAADRHGSIALYSRREKAYFAAADLPVAPMHEHGRSVLVSPDPRQRLCVECHAPNAFHEVGTSDDRTPVGVHEGLSCAACHSPHSNDARASCSQCHPKFSHCGLDVSTMDTTARSRQSAHDIHRLHCTDCHPGGAPKKK
;
A
#
# COMPACT_ATOMS: atom_id res chain seq x y z
N MET A 1 79.45 11.13 3.05
CA MET A 1 78.58 12.15 2.50
C MET A 1 77.24 11.54 1.95
N MET A 2 76.55 10.73 2.71
CA MET A 2 75.38 9.90 2.24
C MET A 2 74.13 9.95 3.14
N LYS A 3 73.86 10.97 3.92
CA LYS A 3 72.71 11.03 4.85
C LYS A 3 71.62 12.08 4.51
N ARG A 4 71.75 12.89 3.42
CA ARG A 4 70.78 13.96 3.11
C ARG A 4 69.71 13.57 2.10
N THR A 5 69.90 12.58 1.28
CA THR A 5 68.93 12.20 0.22
C THR A 5 67.69 11.51 0.77
N GLY A 6 67.76 10.70 1.79
CA GLY A 6 66.63 10.01 2.42
C GLY A 6 65.57 10.95 3.01
N SER A 7 65.98 12.10 3.54
CA SER A 7 65.09 13.11 4.12
C SER A 7 64.23 13.82 3.05
N ILE A 8 64.78 14.07 1.87
CA ILE A 8 64.07 14.76 0.78
C ILE A 8 62.96 13.86 0.21
N TRP A 9 63.28 12.59 -0.02
CA TRP A 9 62.29 11.58 -0.48
C TRP A 9 61.17 11.36 0.52
N PHE A 10 61.47 11.29 1.81
CA PHE A 10 60.47 11.20 2.84
C PHE A 10 59.49 12.38 2.83
N TRP A 11 60.02 13.60 2.77
CA TRP A 11 59.17 14.79 2.72
C TRP A 11 58.36 14.92 1.41
N LEU A 12 58.90 14.42 0.31
CA LEU A 12 58.17 14.35 -0.95
C LEU A 12 57.00 13.36 -0.85
N LEU A 13 57.22 12.15 -0.29
CA LEU A 13 56.17 11.18 -0.08
C LEU A 13 55.09 11.70 0.88
N VAL A 14 55.45 12.37 1.97
CA VAL A 14 54.51 12.96 2.90
C VAL A 14 53.65 14.06 2.22
N LYS A 15 54.26 14.93 1.45
CA LYS A 15 53.56 15.98 0.68
C LYS A 15 52.61 15.35 -0.34
N THR A 16 53.08 14.39 -1.10
CA THR A 16 52.25 13.71 -2.11
C THR A 16 51.03 12.99 -1.45
N ALA A 17 51.25 12.32 -0.31
CA ALA A 17 50.17 11.69 0.46
C ALA A 17 49.16 12.73 1.01
N LEU A 18 49.64 13.85 1.53
CA LEU A 18 48.79 14.95 2.02
C LEU A 18 48.01 15.59 0.90
N PHE A 19 48.65 15.94 -0.23
CA PHE A 19 47.93 16.52 -1.39
C PHE A 19 46.97 15.50 -2.00
N GLY A 20 47.37 14.25 -2.14
CA GLY A 20 46.46 13.17 -2.61
C GLY A 20 45.28 12.97 -1.69
N GLY A 21 45.49 12.98 -0.38
CA GLY A 21 44.43 12.88 0.63
C GLY A 21 43.48 14.09 0.58
N LEU A 22 44.02 15.31 0.47
CA LEU A 22 43.22 16.54 0.37
C LEU A 22 42.40 16.58 -0.93
N PHE A 23 43.01 16.18 -2.04
CA PHE A 23 42.31 16.06 -3.33
C PHE A 23 41.18 15.01 -3.26
N ALA A 24 41.43 13.84 -2.69
CA ALA A 24 40.42 12.80 -2.51
C ALA A 24 39.25 13.28 -1.65
N LEU A 25 39.54 14.00 -0.55
CA LEU A 25 38.52 14.62 0.30
C LEU A 25 37.71 15.68 -0.46
N ALA A 26 38.36 16.56 -1.20
CA ALA A 26 37.71 17.60 -1.99
C ALA A 26 36.84 17.01 -3.11
N ALA A 27 37.34 15.99 -3.81
CA ALA A 27 36.60 15.27 -4.84
C ALA A 27 35.39 14.52 -4.23
N GLY A 28 35.56 13.87 -3.09
CA GLY A 28 34.50 13.22 -2.35
C GLY A 28 33.42 14.20 -1.90
N ALA A 29 33.82 15.32 -1.29
CA ALA A 29 32.89 16.36 -0.87
C ALA A 29 32.16 17.00 -2.07
N GLY A 30 32.87 17.30 -3.15
CA GLY A 30 32.29 17.83 -4.38
C GLY A 30 31.28 16.86 -5.00
N SER A 31 31.58 15.56 -5.01
CA SER A 31 30.68 14.51 -5.49
C SER A 31 29.41 14.43 -4.62
N LEU A 32 29.57 14.45 -3.30
CA LEU A 32 28.41 14.46 -2.37
C LEU A 32 27.52 15.70 -2.58
N CYS A 33 28.15 16.89 -2.70
CA CYS A 33 27.42 18.12 -2.99
C CYS A 33 26.71 18.05 -4.35
N PHE A 34 27.35 17.52 -5.38
CA PHE A 34 26.71 17.34 -6.69
C PHE A 34 25.47 16.44 -6.59
N PHE A 35 25.60 15.27 -5.97
CA PHE A 35 24.46 14.37 -5.81
C PHE A 35 23.35 14.92 -4.91
N GLU A 36 23.68 15.81 -3.96
CA GLU A 36 22.67 16.45 -3.11
C GLU A 36 21.90 17.54 -3.83
N PHE A 37 22.60 18.43 -4.57
CA PHE A 37 22.03 19.66 -5.09
C PHE A 37 21.70 19.62 -6.60
N ALA A 38 22.32 18.73 -7.37
CA ALA A 38 22.01 18.64 -8.80
C ALA A 38 20.58 18.08 -9.01
N PRO A 39 19.90 18.53 -10.07
CA PRO A 39 18.56 18.05 -10.39
C PRO A 39 18.54 16.54 -10.69
N PRO A 40 17.39 15.87 -10.44
CA PRO A 40 17.26 14.43 -10.65
C PRO A 40 17.61 13.96 -12.07
N GLU A 41 17.37 14.80 -13.07
CA GLU A 41 17.69 14.54 -14.47
C GLU A 41 19.20 14.31 -14.69
N GLN A 42 20.04 14.96 -13.90
CA GLN A 42 21.49 14.85 -14.00
C GLN A 42 22.06 13.74 -13.12
N THR A 43 21.39 13.38 -12.05
CA THR A 43 21.88 12.41 -11.06
C THR A 43 21.24 11.05 -11.20
N CYS A 44 19.91 11.00 -11.33
CA CYS A 44 19.15 9.74 -11.34
C CYS A 44 19.03 9.16 -12.75
N LEU A 45 18.75 9.98 -13.77
CA LEU A 45 18.57 9.50 -15.15
C LEU A 45 19.89 9.11 -15.86
N SER A 46 21.02 9.21 -15.18
CA SER A 46 22.26 8.60 -15.68
C SER A 46 22.20 7.06 -15.74
N CYS A 47 21.27 6.45 -14.98
CA CYS A 47 21.02 5.01 -15.00
C CYS A 47 19.78 4.70 -15.84
N HIS A 48 19.90 3.72 -16.76
CA HIS A 48 18.80 3.36 -17.67
C HIS A 48 17.59 2.74 -16.93
N GLU A 49 17.82 2.08 -15.81
CA GLU A 49 16.80 1.47 -14.97
C GLU A 49 15.84 2.50 -14.34
N ILE A 50 16.31 3.74 -14.18
CA ILE A 50 15.51 4.83 -13.59
C ILE A 50 14.60 5.50 -14.62
N ARG A 51 14.84 5.29 -15.92
CA ARG A 51 14.09 6.00 -16.98
C ARG A 51 12.58 5.71 -16.89
N ARG A 52 12.20 4.44 -16.81
CA ARG A 52 10.78 4.06 -16.71
C ARG A 52 10.09 4.62 -15.46
N PRO A 53 10.64 4.46 -14.23
CA PRO A 53 10.09 5.13 -13.04
C PRO A 53 9.99 6.64 -13.17
N TYR A 54 10.96 7.29 -13.81
CA TYR A 54 10.94 8.74 -14.06
C TYR A 54 9.79 9.14 -14.99
N ASP A 55 9.63 8.45 -16.11
CA ASP A 55 8.58 8.75 -17.09
C ASP A 55 7.18 8.59 -16.47
N LEU A 56 7.00 7.58 -15.61
CA LEU A 56 5.77 7.37 -14.86
C LEU A 56 5.54 8.45 -13.79
N TRP A 57 6.59 8.83 -13.04
CA TRP A 57 6.52 9.94 -12.10
C TRP A 57 6.17 11.25 -12.79
N ALA A 58 6.75 11.54 -13.96
CA ALA A 58 6.47 12.75 -14.72
C ALA A 58 5.01 12.88 -15.17
N GLN A 59 4.29 11.76 -15.24
CA GLN A 59 2.87 11.68 -15.56
C GLN A 59 1.97 11.54 -14.33
N SER A 60 2.55 11.45 -13.13
CA SER A 60 1.81 11.24 -11.88
C SER A 60 1.35 12.55 -11.24
N ALA A 61 0.52 12.44 -10.21
CA ALA A 61 0.13 13.56 -9.36
C ALA A 61 1.33 14.20 -8.61
N HIS A 62 2.46 13.50 -8.53
CA HIS A 62 3.67 13.95 -7.82
C HIS A 62 4.76 14.52 -8.74
N ARG A 63 4.45 14.77 -10.02
CA ARG A 63 5.44 15.23 -11.02
C ARG A 63 6.21 16.50 -10.66
N GLU A 64 5.66 17.34 -9.76
CA GLU A 64 6.30 18.58 -9.29
C GLU A 64 7.09 18.38 -7.99
N ILE A 65 7.07 17.17 -7.43
CA ILE A 65 7.77 16.83 -6.20
C ILE A 65 9.09 16.19 -6.56
N SER A 66 10.21 16.80 -6.16
CA SER A 66 11.53 16.23 -6.43
C SER A 66 11.66 14.80 -5.90
N CYS A 67 12.28 13.92 -6.67
CA CYS A 67 12.57 12.54 -6.30
C CYS A 67 13.24 12.44 -4.92
N LYS A 68 14.14 13.38 -4.61
CA LYS A 68 14.85 13.44 -3.32
C LYS A 68 13.95 13.73 -2.12
N ARG A 69 12.74 14.25 -2.32
CA ARG A 69 11.79 14.46 -1.22
C ARG A 69 11.26 13.15 -0.66
N CYS A 70 11.16 12.12 -1.49
CA CYS A 70 10.73 10.79 -1.09
C CYS A 70 11.92 9.85 -0.87
N HIS A 71 12.87 9.85 -1.81
CA HIS A 71 14.03 8.93 -1.75
C HIS A 71 15.17 9.42 -0.86
N GLY A 72 15.09 10.65 -0.35
CA GLY A 72 16.16 11.28 0.39
C GLY A 72 17.32 11.74 -0.52
N GLY A 73 18.13 12.67 0.00
CA GLY A 73 19.39 13.06 -0.61
C GLY A 73 20.56 12.31 0.04
N THR A 74 21.75 12.54 -0.47
CA THR A 74 22.99 11.94 0.05
C THR A 74 23.25 12.30 1.52
N LEU A 75 22.91 13.52 1.90
CA LEU A 75 23.09 14.03 3.27
C LEU A 75 21.91 13.71 4.18
N THR A 76 20.70 13.61 3.62
CA THR A 76 19.46 13.38 4.39
C THR A 76 19.20 11.91 4.68
N SER A 77 19.61 11.00 3.80
CA SER A 77 19.49 9.54 4.02
C SER A 77 20.67 8.95 4.82
N GLY A 78 21.68 9.76 5.12
CA GLY A 78 22.83 9.33 5.89
C GLY A 78 23.66 8.21 5.25
N LEU A 79 24.48 7.55 6.06
CA LEU A 79 25.34 6.44 5.62
C LEU A 79 24.56 5.25 5.08
N HIS A 80 23.31 5.07 5.51
CA HIS A 80 22.46 3.96 5.04
C HIS A 80 22.12 4.14 3.56
N GLY A 81 21.67 5.33 3.15
CA GLY A 81 21.36 5.61 1.76
C GLY A 81 22.57 5.52 0.83
N ILE A 82 23.75 5.97 1.30
CA ILE A 82 25.00 5.84 0.53
C ILE A 82 25.34 4.37 0.32
N ARG A 83 25.28 3.55 1.37
CA ARG A 83 25.55 2.12 1.31
C ARG A 83 24.59 1.39 0.36
N GLU A 84 23.31 1.69 0.44
CA GLU A 84 22.29 1.12 -0.44
C GLU A 84 22.56 1.43 -1.90
N ASN A 85 22.83 2.72 -2.22
CA ASN A 85 23.12 3.14 -3.58
C ASN A 85 24.42 2.50 -4.10
N LEU A 86 25.46 2.40 -3.26
CA LEU A 86 26.69 1.72 -3.62
C LEU A 86 26.47 0.23 -3.89
N ASN A 87 25.68 -0.45 -3.06
CA ASN A 87 25.34 -1.85 -3.27
C ASN A 87 24.61 -2.07 -4.61
N ARG A 88 23.72 -1.15 -5.00
CA ARG A 88 23.01 -1.20 -6.29
C ARG A 88 23.99 -1.04 -7.45
N VAL A 89 24.90 -0.08 -7.37
CA VAL A 89 25.95 0.10 -8.37
C VAL A 89 26.82 -1.15 -8.48
N ILE A 90 27.22 -1.75 -7.36
CA ILE A 90 28.00 -2.99 -7.35
C ILE A 90 27.20 -4.16 -7.94
N ALA A 91 25.89 -4.27 -7.62
CA ALA A 91 25.01 -5.30 -8.16
C ALA A 91 24.88 -5.17 -9.69
N HIS A 92 24.73 -3.95 -10.18
CA HIS A 92 24.70 -3.67 -11.61
C HIS A 92 25.98 -4.15 -12.32
N PHE A 93 27.16 -3.81 -11.81
CA PHE A 93 28.44 -4.27 -12.40
C PHE A 93 28.68 -5.77 -12.28
N ARG A 94 27.97 -6.46 -11.37
CA ARG A 94 28.03 -7.91 -11.21
C ARG A 94 26.95 -8.66 -12.02
N ASP A 95 26.22 -7.95 -12.84
CA ASP A 95 25.09 -8.49 -13.64
C ASP A 95 24.04 -9.21 -12.76
N VAL A 96 23.90 -8.79 -11.52
CA VAL A 96 22.92 -9.27 -10.56
C VAL A 96 21.86 -8.18 -10.38
N HIS A 97 21.23 -7.82 -11.48
CA HIS A 97 20.15 -6.83 -11.46
C HIS A 97 18.81 -7.53 -11.70
N HIS A 98 17.79 -7.04 -11.03
CA HIS A 98 16.41 -7.39 -11.30
C HIS A 98 15.76 -6.20 -11.99
N ASP A 99 14.95 -6.44 -13.00
CA ASP A 99 14.22 -5.40 -13.75
C ASP A 99 13.31 -4.56 -12.84
N GLU A 100 12.92 -5.11 -11.70
CA GLU A 100 12.18 -4.40 -10.66
C GLU A 100 12.97 -4.40 -9.35
N MET A 101 13.26 -3.20 -8.86
CA MET A 101 13.90 -3.01 -7.57
C MET A 101 12.87 -3.21 -6.46
N GLY A 102 12.87 -4.38 -5.84
CA GLY A 102 12.05 -4.67 -4.67
C GLY A 102 12.39 -3.72 -3.50
N LEU A 103 11.37 -3.19 -2.84
CA LEU A 103 11.55 -2.40 -1.64
C LEU A 103 11.73 -3.31 -0.43
N SER A 104 12.73 -3.03 0.40
CA SER A 104 12.82 -3.64 1.73
C SER A 104 11.79 -3.01 2.67
N GLU A 105 11.36 -3.73 3.70
CA GLU A 105 10.43 -3.20 4.68
C GLU A 105 10.94 -1.91 5.34
N ALA A 106 12.23 -1.80 5.62
CA ALA A 106 12.83 -0.59 6.17
C ALA A 106 12.66 0.63 5.23
N GLN A 107 12.83 0.42 3.93
CA GLN A 107 12.59 1.47 2.92
C GLN A 107 11.12 1.85 2.85
N VAL A 108 10.21 0.89 2.97
CA VAL A 108 8.76 1.15 2.99
C VAL A 108 8.35 1.98 4.21
N VAL A 109 8.89 1.69 5.38
CA VAL A 109 8.66 2.48 6.60
C VAL A 109 9.20 3.90 6.43
N GLU A 110 10.42 4.06 5.91
CA GLU A 110 10.99 5.39 5.65
C GLU A 110 10.16 6.16 4.62
N MET A 111 9.73 5.51 3.53
CA MET A 111 8.87 6.11 2.52
C MET A 111 7.53 6.55 3.12
N THR A 112 6.92 5.75 4.00
CA THR A 112 5.70 6.11 4.72
C THR A 112 5.89 7.38 5.56
N ASN A 113 7.05 7.56 6.20
CA ASN A 113 7.39 8.77 6.93
C ASN A 113 7.52 10.00 6.01
N GLN A 114 7.98 9.81 4.78
CA GLN A 114 8.01 10.90 3.79
C GLN A 114 6.58 11.26 3.34
N CYS A 115 5.71 10.27 3.07
CA CYS A 115 4.30 10.48 2.72
C CYS A 115 3.58 11.31 3.78
N LYS A 116 3.79 11.01 5.06
CA LYS A 116 3.20 11.69 6.21
C LYS A 116 3.43 13.21 6.20
N ARG A 117 4.55 13.69 5.65
CA ARG A 117 4.88 15.14 5.64
C ARG A 117 3.86 15.98 4.85
N CYS A 118 3.25 15.39 3.84
CA CYS A 118 2.25 16.06 3.01
C CYS A 118 0.84 15.47 3.24
N HIS A 119 0.73 14.17 3.50
CA HIS A 119 -0.51 13.43 3.71
C HIS A 119 -0.77 13.15 5.19
N ALA A 120 -0.57 14.15 6.05
CA ALA A 120 -0.69 13.99 7.50
C ALA A 120 -2.09 13.54 7.95
N ARG A 121 -3.14 14.02 7.26
CA ARG A 121 -4.53 13.66 7.55
C ARG A 121 -4.79 12.19 7.23
N GLU A 122 -4.44 11.77 6.05
CA GLU A 122 -4.60 10.39 5.56
C GLU A 122 -3.78 9.42 6.42
N PHE A 123 -2.57 9.85 6.81
CA PHE A 123 -1.71 9.07 7.71
C PHE A 123 -2.37 8.86 9.08
N VAL A 124 -2.94 9.91 9.69
CA VAL A 124 -3.63 9.80 10.99
C VAL A 124 -4.86 8.92 10.86
N GLN A 125 -5.66 9.10 9.80
CA GLN A 125 -6.83 8.29 9.55
C GLN A 125 -6.50 6.81 9.36
N CYS A 126 -5.42 6.50 8.63
CA CYS A 126 -4.96 5.13 8.42
C CYS A 126 -4.42 4.52 9.73
N ARG A 127 -3.60 5.26 10.48
CA ARG A 127 -3.03 4.80 11.75
C ARG A 127 -4.10 4.51 12.80
N ASP A 128 -5.11 5.37 12.89
CA ASP A 128 -6.17 5.26 13.90
C ASP A 128 -7.35 4.42 13.40
N GLY A 129 -7.34 4.02 12.14
CA GLY A 129 -8.34 3.15 11.49
C GLY A 129 -7.96 1.67 11.50
N GLY A 130 -8.77 0.86 10.83
CA GLY A 130 -8.58 -0.60 10.76
C GLY A 130 -7.28 -1.05 10.12
N HIS A 131 -6.69 -0.23 9.24
CA HIS A 131 -5.40 -0.55 8.60
C HIS A 131 -4.18 -0.12 9.42
N GLY A 132 -4.37 0.59 10.54
CA GLY A 132 -3.30 0.99 11.46
C GLY A 132 -2.76 -0.13 12.36
N ILE A 133 -3.14 -1.37 12.11
CA ILE A 133 -2.72 -2.55 12.85
C ILE A 133 -1.22 -2.83 12.68
N THR A 134 -0.62 -3.34 13.75
CA THR A 134 0.81 -3.64 13.81
C THR A 134 1.08 -5.14 13.81
N TYR A 135 2.35 -5.52 13.68
CA TYR A 135 2.74 -6.93 13.84
C TYR A 135 2.33 -7.51 15.18
N ARG A 136 2.36 -6.72 16.26
CA ARG A 136 1.87 -7.16 17.57
C ARG A 136 0.38 -7.51 17.52
N ASP A 137 -0.43 -6.65 16.93
CA ASP A 137 -1.88 -6.81 16.91
C ASP A 137 -2.33 -8.05 16.14
N ILE A 138 -1.60 -8.39 15.09
CA ILE A 138 -1.87 -9.58 14.25
C ILE A 138 -1.23 -10.84 14.85
N PHE A 139 0.09 -10.85 15.00
CA PHE A 139 0.84 -12.07 15.27
C PHE A 139 0.85 -12.48 16.76
N LEU A 140 0.44 -11.59 17.67
CA LEU A 140 0.23 -11.91 19.09
C LEU A 140 -1.26 -11.95 19.49
N ASN A 141 -2.17 -12.00 18.51
CA ASN A 141 -3.60 -12.13 18.78
C ASN A 141 -3.93 -13.55 19.26
N SER A 142 -4.03 -13.70 20.58
CA SER A 142 -4.27 -15.01 21.18
C SER A 142 -5.62 -15.64 20.79
N VAL A 143 -6.65 -14.81 20.62
CA VAL A 143 -7.99 -15.29 20.22
C VAL A 143 -7.94 -15.92 18.84
N HIS A 144 -7.29 -15.24 17.90
CA HIS A 144 -7.12 -15.75 16.54
C HIS A 144 -6.18 -16.97 16.52
N ASN A 145 -5.00 -16.84 17.13
CA ASN A 145 -3.94 -17.85 17.03
C ASN A 145 -4.29 -19.18 17.73
N HIS A 146 -5.23 -19.18 18.67
CA HIS A 146 -5.77 -20.41 19.25
C HIS A 146 -6.69 -21.17 18.29
N THR A 147 -7.29 -20.48 17.33
CA THR A 147 -8.22 -21.08 16.35
C THR A 147 -7.56 -21.37 15.02
N GLU A 148 -6.59 -20.56 14.63
CA GLU A 148 -5.91 -20.67 13.35
C GLU A 148 -4.40 -20.52 13.52
N GLN A 149 -3.67 -21.50 13.04
CA GLN A 149 -2.22 -21.52 13.12
C GLN A 149 -1.61 -20.46 12.21
N VAL A 150 -0.71 -19.64 12.77
CA VAL A 150 0.07 -18.68 11.97
C VAL A 150 0.91 -19.43 10.92
N ASN A 151 0.79 -18.99 9.67
CA ASN A 151 1.45 -19.59 8.51
C ASN A 151 1.90 -18.54 7.50
N GLU A 152 2.47 -18.97 6.38
CA GLU A 152 3.01 -18.07 5.35
C GLU A 152 1.93 -17.21 4.67
N GLU A 153 0.69 -17.69 4.57
CA GLU A 153 -0.41 -16.94 3.96
C GLU A 153 -0.79 -15.70 4.76
N CYS A 154 -0.54 -15.70 6.07
CA CYS A 154 -0.76 -14.50 6.90
C CYS A 154 0.06 -13.30 6.38
N LEU A 155 1.27 -13.56 5.89
CA LEU A 155 2.16 -12.53 5.35
C LEU A 155 1.71 -11.99 3.99
N ARG A 156 0.79 -12.63 3.31
CA ARG A 156 0.22 -12.14 2.05
C ARG A 156 -0.51 -10.81 2.24
N CYS A 157 -1.19 -10.65 3.36
CA CYS A 157 -1.94 -9.44 3.72
C CYS A 157 -1.27 -8.66 4.86
N HIS A 158 -0.71 -9.37 5.85
CA HIS A 158 -0.16 -8.79 7.08
C HIS A 158 1.36 -8.89 7.08
N GLY A 159 2.05 -7.85 6.59
CA GLY A 159 3.52 -7.86 6.48
C GLY A 159 4.03 -8.25 5.10
N MET A 160 3.33 -7.82 4.06
CA MET A 160 3.67 -8.15 2.67
C MET A 160 5.07 -7.69 2.22
N PHE A 161 5.68 -6.75 2.93
CA PHE A 161 7.07 -6.31 2.69
C PHE A 161 8.10 -7.00 3.58
N PHE A 162 7.68 -7.83 4.53
CA PHE A 162 8.60 -8.56 5.37
C PHE A 162 9.35 -9.62 4.55
N ALA A 163 10.69 -9.56 4.57
CA ALA A 163 11.50 -10.41 3.71
C ALA A 163 11.62 -11.87 4.19
N GLY A 164 11.39 -12.11 5.49
CA GLY A 164 11.49 -13.42 6.13
C GLY A 164 10.22 -14.27 5.99
N ARG A 165 10.18 -15.39 6.68
CA ARG A 165 9.04 -16.31 6.76
C ARG A 165 8.18 -16.00 7.99
N ALA A 166 6.99 -16.58 8.09
CA ALA A 166 6.13 -16.42 9.27
C ALA A 166 6.85 -16.83 10.58
N GLY A 167 7.65 -17.89 10.51
CA GLY A 167 8.48 -18.31 11.64
C GLY A 167 9.63 -17.37 11.97
N ASP A 168 9.93 -16.36 11.17
CA ASP A 168 10.89 -15.30 11.48
C ASP A 168 10.20 -14.09 12.14
N VAL A 169 8.88 -14.01 12.08
CA VAL A 169 8.08 -12.98 12.76
C VAL A 169 7.73 -13.40 14.18
N VAL A 170 7.19 -14.59 14.33
CA VAL A 170 6.58 -15.04 15.59
C VAL A 170 6.96 -16.49 15.91
N GLU A 171 7.02 -16.80 17.18
CA GLU A 171 7.15 -18.16 17.69
C GLU A 171 6.34 -18.36 19.00
N PRO A 172 5.85 -19.57 19.26
CA PRO A 172 5.82 -20.74 18.37
C PRO A 172 4.80 -20.58 17.25
N LEU A 173 4.92 -21.37 16.16
CA LEU A 173 3.93 -21.39 15.08
C LEU A 173 2.72 -22.30 15.37
N ASN A 174 2.64 -22.88 16.56
CA ASN A 174 1.50 -23.74 16.94
C ASN A 174 0.36 -22.91 17.55
N ILE A 175 -0.80 -23.54 17.75
CA ILE A 175 -2.00 -22.90 18.31
C ILE A 175 -2.01 -22.83 19.86
N GLN A 176 -0.96 -23.27 20.55
CA GLN A 176 -0.96 -23.37 22.02
C GLN A 176 -0.38 -22.14 22.70
N GLY A 177 0.53 -21.43 22.03
CA GLY A 177 1.22 -20.28 22.61
C GLY A 177 2.16 -20.65 23.76
N PRO A 178 2.57 -19.68 24.57
CA PRO A 178 2.41 -18.26 24.32
C PRO A 178 3.23 -17.78 23.11
N TRP A 179 2.66 -16.85 22.35
CA TRP A 179 3.34 -16.29 21.17
C TRP A 179 4.18 -15.08 21.55
N ARG A 180 5.34 -14.97 20.89
CA ARG A 180 6.22 -13.80 21.02
C ARG A 180 6.78 -13.42 19.65
N LEU A 181 6.98 -12.14 19.43
CA LEU A 181 7.74 -11.69 18.25
C LEU A 181 9.21 -12.07 18.42
N LYS A 182 9.86 -12.48 17.34
CA LYS A 182 11.30 -12.78 17.34
C LYS A 182 12.15 -11.51 17.32
N ASP A 183 11.60 -10.43 16.76
CA ASP A 183 12.19 -9.09 16.78
C ASP A 183 11.16 -8.12 17.39
N ASP A 184 11.44 -7.68 18.60
CA ASP A 184 10.58 -6.73 19.32
C ASP A 184 10.40 -5.40 18.59
N SER A 185 11.31 -5.03 17.69
CA SER A 185 11.20 -3.82 16.88
C SER A 185 10.01 -3.86 15.91
N LEU A 186 9.51 -5.05 15.57
CA LEU A 186 8.31 -5.24 14.75
C LEU A 186 7.03 -4.84 15.49
N ALA A 187 7.02 -4.85 16.82
CA ALA A 187 5.81 -4.68 17.61
C ALA A 187 4.98 -3.43 17.26
N THR A 188 5.64 -2.37 16.85
CA THR A 188 5.00 -1.09 16.51
C THR A 188 4.98 -0.79 15.01
N ARG A 189 5.50 -1.71 14.18
CA ARG A 189 5.49 -1.51 12.72
C ARG A 189 4.11 -1.83 12.16
N PRO A 190 3.59 -0.99 11.25
CA PRO A 190 2.35 -1.29 10.54
C PRO A 190 2.55 -2.48 9.59
N VAL A 191 1.59 -3.40 9.60
CA VAL A 191 1.59 -4.54 8.67
C VAL A 191 1.03 -4.19 7.30
N ILE A 192 0.27 -3.07 7.21
CA ILE A 192 -0.32 -2.55 5.97
C ILE A 192 0.15 -1.11 5.78
N PRO A 193 1.38 -0.87 5.28
CA PRO A 193 1.87 0.48 5.03
C PRO A 193 1.18 1.10 3.80
N CYS A 194 1.32 2.42 3.61
CA CYS A 194 0.73 3.14 2.48
C CYS A 194 1.05 2.49 1.13
N LEU A 195 2.28 1.99 0.97
CA LEU A 195 2.74 1.33 -0.24
C LEU A 195 2.14 -0.08 -0.46
N ALA A 196 1.34 -0.60 0.46
CA ALA A 196 0.57 -1.82 0.20
C ALA A 196 -0.52 -1.60 -0.85
N CYS A 197 -1.08 -0.37 -0.89
CA CYS A 197 -2.20 0.02 -1.74
C CYS A 197 -1.86 1.14 -2.72
N HIS A 198 -0.72 1.81 -2.57
CA HIS A 198 -0.31 2.94 -3.40
C HIS A 198 1.04 2.70 -4.07
N GLN A 199 1.11 3.05 -5.35
CA GLN A 199 2.35 3.12 -6.12
C GLN A 199 2.45 4.53 -6.74
N VAL A 200 3.55 5.24 -6.46
CA VAL A 200 3.73 6.62 -6.95
C VAL A 200 4.37 6.70 -8.34
N HIS A 201 5.04 5.63 -8.77
CA HIS A 201 5.63 5.55 -10.11
C HIS A 201 4.64 4.91 -11.08
N VAL A 202 3.47 5.52 -11.20
CA VAL A 202 2.43 5.15 -12.18
C VAL A 202 1.76 6.42 -12.67
N ALA A 203 1.29 6.40 -13.91
CA ALA A 203 0.55 7.50 -14.48
C ALA A 203 -0.81 7.69 -13.78
N GLY A 204 -1.31 8.92 -13.78
CA GLY A 204 -2.64 9.25 -13.32
C GLY A 204 -2.72 9.75 -11.87
N HIS A 205 -3.94 9.99 -11.44
CA HIS A 205 -4.28 10.52 -10.13
C HIS A 205 -5.01 9.48 -9.27
N PRO A 206 -4.96 9.58 -7.92
CA PRO A 206 -5.79 8.77 -7.05
C PRO A 206 -7.27 8.99 -7.36
N PHE A 207 -8.04 7.94 -7.29
CA PHE A 207 -9.46 8.00 -7.56
C PHE A 207 -10.21 8.83 -6.51
N SER A 208 -11.08 9.75 -6.96
CA SER A 208 -11.95 10.50 -6.07
C SER A 208 -13.16 9.65 -5.63
N ALA A 209 -13.40 9.60 -4.31
CA ALA A 209 -14.58 8.91 -3.75
C ALA A 209 -15.91 9.46 -4.31
N THR A 210 -15.92 10.71 -4.74
CA THR A 210 -17.11 11.38 -5.32
C THR A 210 -17.41 10.86 -6.73
N ALA A 211 -16.39 10.60 -7.52
CA ALA A 211 -16.55 10.05 -8.87
C ALA A 211 -17.13 8.62 -8.85
N ALA A 212 -16.66 7.77 -7.91
CA ALA A 212 -17.19 6.41 -7.78
C ALA A 212 -18.67 6.33 -7.43
N ARG A 213 -19.18 7.32 -6.69
CA ARG A 213 -20.62 7.39 -6.36
C ARG A 213 -21.47 7.82 -7.56
N GLY A 214 -20.90 8.63 -8.45
CA GLY A 214 -21.57 9.04 -9.69
C GLY A 214 -21.67 7.91 -10.71
N GLU A 215 -20.60 7.13 -10.87
CA GLU A 215 -20.52 6.04 -11.83
C GLU A 215 -21.41 4.84 -11.43
N ALA A 216 -21.48 4.50 -10.15
CA ALA A 216 -22.40 3.46 -9.66
C ALA A 216 -23.89 3.77 -9.89
N LYS A 217 -24.24 5.01 -10.20
CA LYS A 217 -25.60 5.44 -10.48
C LYS A 217 -25.95 5.60 -11.95
N ALA A 218 -24.96 5.86 -12.80
CA ALA A 218 -25.18 6.06 -14.24
C ALA A 218 -25.39 4.73 -14.99
N GLU A 219 -24.93 3.63 -14.43
CA GLU A 219 -25.07 2.29 -15.02
C GLU A 219 -26.26 1.54 -14.41
N GLY A 220 -27.47 1.94 -14.79
CA GLY A 220 -28.63 1.07 -14.71
C GLY A 220 -28.38 -0.18 -15.55
N VAL A 221 -28.13 -1.31 -14.86
CA VAL A 221 -28.22 -2.69 -15.36
C VAL A 221 -28.02 -2.85 -16.89
N ALA A 222 -26.89 -2.46 -17.39
CA ALA A 222 -26.40 -2.91 -18.67
C ALA A 222 -25.04 -3.57 -18.39
N LEU A 223 -24.93 -4.84 -18.75
CA LEU A 223 -23.66 -5.56 -18.78
C LEU A 223 -22.60 -4.64 -19.40
N ALA A 224 -21.69 -4.15 -18.59
CA ALA A 224 -20.66 -3.23 -19.01
C ALA A 224 -19.89 -3.85 -20.16
N LYS A 225 -19.90 -3.17 -21.31
CA LYS A 225 -18.98 -3.48 -22.40
C LYS A 225 -17.56 -3.36 -21.84
N PRO A 226 -16.62 -4.27 -22.17
CA PRO A 226 -15.24 -4.12 -21.79
C PRO A 226 -14.75 -2.75 -22.26
N VAL A 227 -14.45 -1.86 -21.33
CA VAL A 227 -13.82 -0.57 -21.64
C VAL A 227 -12.41 -0.91 -22.12
N ALA A 228 -12.01 -0.37 -23.28
CA ALA A 228 -10.70 -0.61 -23.83
C ALA A 228 -9.62 -0.28 -22.80
N LEU A 229 -8.67 -1.19 -22.59
CA LEU A 229 -7.62 -1.21 -21.58
C LEU A 229 -6.81 0.11 -21.43
N GLY A 230 -6.83 0.99 -22.43
CA GLY A 230 -6.08 2.26 -22.43
C GLY A 230 -6.73 3.39 -21.61
N GLU A 231 -8.06 3.48 -21.55
CA GLU A 231 -8.74 4.60 -20.89
C GLU A 231 -9.02 4.36 -19.40
N ALA A 232 -9.08 3.11 -18.95
CA ALA A 232 -9.28 2.78 -17.54
C ALA A 232 -7.98 2.89 -16.73
N ALA A 233 -6.83 2.62 -17.32
CA ALA A 233 -5.53 2.69 -16.67
C ALA A 233 -5.18 4.12 -16.21
N ASP A 234 -5.54 5.14 -16.98
CA ASP A 234 -5.22 6.54 -16.68
C ASP A 234 -5.97 7.08 -15.45
N ARG A 235 -7.12 6.53 -15.10
CA ARG A 235 -7.94 7.04 -13.98
C ARG A 235 -7.55 6.45 -12.61
N HIS A 236 -6.92 5.30 -12.57
CA HIS A 236 -6.68 4.53 -11.34
C HIS A 236 -5.21 4.18 -11.10
N GLY A 237 -4.30 4.77 -11.86
CA GLY A 237 -2.90 4.37 -11.92
C GLY A 237 -2.12 4.36 -10.61
N SER A 238 -2.48 5.19 -9.63
CA SER A 238 -1.76 5.25 -8.35
C SER A 238 -2.25 4.24 -7.31
N ILE A 239 -3.35 3.51 -7.58
CA ILE A 239 -3.88 2.48 -6.70
C ILE A 239 -3.44 1.13 -7.25
N ALA A 240 -2.63 0.44 -6.47
CA ALA A 240 -2.03 -0.81 -6.88
C ALA A 240 -1.78 -1.71 -5.67
N LEU A 241 -1.95 -3.02 -5.84
CA LEU A 241 -1.61 -4.01 -4.85
C LEU A 241 -0.13 -4.40 -4.98
N TYR A 242 0.59 -4.38 -3.88
CA TYR A 242 1.88 -5.03 -3.82
C TYR A 242 1.70 -6.54 -3.57
N SER A 243 2.16 -7.36 -4.48
CA SER A 243 2.21 -8.80 -4.30
C SER A 243 3.54 -9.22 -3.67
N ARG A 244 3.48 -9.76 -2.46
CA ARG A 244 4.64 -10.34 -1.78
C ARG A 244 5.26 -11.49 -2.58
N ARG A 245 4.43 -12.32 -3.20
CA ARG A 245 4.84 -13.50 -3.95
C ARG A 245 5.63 -13.11 -5.19
N GLU A 246 5.10 -12.17 -5.97
CA GLU A 246 5.70 -11.73 -7.23
C GLU A 246 6.74 -10.62 -7.01
N LYS A 247 6.78 -10.03 -5.79
CA LYS A 247 7.59 -8.85 -5.43
C LYS A 247 7.36 -7.66 -6.38
N ALA A 248 6.15 -7.53 -6.88
CA ALA A 248 5.75 -6.58 -7.91
C ALA A 248 4.41 -5.93 -7.56
N TYR A 249 4.12 -4.81 -8.22
CA TYR A 249 2.85 -4.11 -8.11
C TYR A 249 1.93 -4.47 -9.27
N PHE A 250 0.66 -4.69 -8.94
CA PHE A 250 -0.42 -4.88 -9.89
C PHE A 250 -1.39 -3.73 -9.78
N ALA A 251 -1.67 -3.02 -10.87
CA ALA A 251 -2.66 -1.96 -10.86
C ALA A 251 -4.02 -2.52 -10.41
N ALA A 252 -4.72 -1.81 -9.57
CA ALA A 252 -6.02 -2.28 -9.07
C ALA A 252 -7.03 -2.55 -10.19
N ALA A 253 -6.91 -1.82 -11.32
CA ALA A 253 -7.73 -2.04 -12.51
C ALA A 253 -7.45 -3.37 -13.22
N ASP A 254 -6.27 -3.94 -13.04
CA ASP A 254 -5.86 -5.20 -13.66
C ASP A 254 -6.13 -6.41 -12.77
N LEU A 255 -6.49 -6.18 -11.50
CA LEU A 255 -6.86 -7.26 -10.59
C LEU A 255 -8.18 -7.92 -11.05
N PRO A 256 -8.33 -9.22 -10.86
CA PRO A 256 -9.53 -9.93 -11.26
C PRO A 256 -10.76 -9.46 -10.46
N VAL A 257 -11.91 -9.48 -11.08
CA VAL A 257 -13.18 -9.37 -10.35
C VAL A 257 -13.50 -10.75 -9.78
N ALA A 258 -13.40 -10.87 -8.46
CA ALA A 258 -13.69 -12.15 -7.78
C ALA A 258 -15.20 -12.47 -7.92
N PRO A 259 -15.57 -13.64 -8.44
CA PRO A 259 -16.96 -14.07 -8.44
C PRO A 259 -17.41 -14.39 -7.01
N MET A 260 -18.55 -13.83 -6.62
CA MET A 260 -19.14 -14.05 -5.30
C MET A 260 -20.43 -14.82 -5.41
N HIS A 261 -20.68 -15.70 -4.45
CA HIS A 261 -21.88 -16.52 -4.40
C HIS A 261 -22.48 -16.51 -2.98
N GLU A 262 -23.78 -16.35 -2.90
CA GLU A 262 -24.55 -16.44 -1.67
C GLU A 262 -25.70 -17.41 -1.87
N HIS A 263 -25.79 -18.45 -1.04
CA HIS A 263 -26.83 -19.49 -1.11
C HIS A 263 -26.99 -20.09 -2.53
N GLY A 264 -25.91 -20.33 -3.24
CA GLY A 264 -25.91 -20.87 -4.59
C GLY A 264 -26.28 -19.91 -5.72
N ARG A 265 -26.51 -18.63 -5.40
CA ARG A 265 -26.75 -17.55 -6.35
C ARG A 265 -25.50 -16.71 -6.54
N SER A 266 -25.19 -16.31 -7.77
CA SER A 266 -24.18 -15.28 -8.01
C SER A 266 -24.63 -13.95 -7.45
N VAL A 267 -23.71 -13.27 -6.74
CA VAL A 267 -23.89 -11.92 -6.21
C VAL A 267 -23.22 -10.93 -7.16
N LEU A 268 -23.91 -9.82 -7.42
CA LEU A 268 -23.34 -8.75 -8.24
C LEU A 268 -22.20 -8.06 -7.49
N VAL A 269 -20.99 -8.15 -8.05
CA VAL A 269 -19.78 -7.52 -7.51
C VAL A 269 -19.50 -6.23 -8.28
N SER A 270 -19.15 -5.18 -7.57
CA SER A 270 -18.78 -3.91 -8.20
C SER A 270 -17.52 -4.08 -9.08
N PRO A 271 -17.52 -3.49 -10.30
CA PRO A 271 -16.32 -3.47 -11.15
C PRO A 271 -15.28 -2.43 -10.70
N ASP A 272 -15.56 -1.67 -9.65
CA ASP A 272 -14.65 -0.64 -9.10
C ASP A 272 -13.26 -1.23 -8.81
N PRO A 273 -12.18 -0.70 -9.38
CA PRO A 273 -10.82 -1.15 -9.09
C PRO A 273 -10.47 -1.17 -7.61
N ARG A 274 -11.03 -0.26 -6.81
CA ARG A 274 -10.82 -0.26 -5.35
C ARG A 274 -11.45 -1.48 -4.68
N GLN A 275 -12.62 -1.90 -5.15
CA GLN A 275 -13.24 -3.14 -4.68
C GLN A 275 -12.33 -4.33 -4.97
N ARG A 276 -11.77 -4.42 -6.18
CA ARG A 276 -10.85 -5.50 -6.55
C ARG A 276 -9.65 -5.55 -5.62
N LEU A 277 -9.08 -4.39 -5.28
CA LEU A 277 -7.99 -4.28 -4.32
C LEU A 277 -8.41 -4.73 -2.91
N CYS A 278 -9.56 -4.27 -2.42
CA CYS A 278 -10.04 -4.61 -1.08
C CYS A 278 -10.24 -6.11 -0.90
N VAL A 279 -10.84 -6.78 -1.89
CA VAL A 279 -11.18 -8.21 -1.81
C VAL A 279 -9.96 -9.13 -1.85
N GLU A 280 -8.79 -8.63 -2.25
CA GLU A 280 -7.55 -9.42 -2.17
C GLU A 280 -7.18 -9.78 -0.72
N CYS A 281 -7.65 -8.99 0.25
CA CYS A 281 -7.41 -9.23 1.67
C CYS A 281 -8.72 -9.49 2.45
N HIS A 282 -9.82 -8.77 2.13
CA HIS A 282 -11.06 -8.78 2.91
C HIS A 282 -12.08 -9.81 2.46
N ALA A 283 -12.04 -10.24 1.23
CA ALA A 283 -12.87 -11.32 0.73
C ALA A 283 -11.97 -12.21 -0.14
N PRO A 284 -10.97 -12.87 0.44
CA PRO A 284 -10.21 -13.84 -0.31
C PRO A 284 -11.22 -14.87 -0.79
N ASN A 285 -11.47 -14.81 -2.07
CA ASN A 285 -12.48 -15.59 -2.76
C ASN A 285 -12.21 -17.11 -2.58
N ALA A 286 -13.12 -17.92 -3.06
CA ALA A 286 -13.02 -19.38 -3.02
C ALA A 286 -11.73 -19.97 -3.64
N PHE A 287 -10.87 -19.17 -4.24
CA PHE A 287 -9.57 -19.60 -4.74
C PHE A 287 -8.46 -19.52 -3.68
N HIS A 288 -8.71 -18.88 -2.55
CA HIS A 288 -7.78 -18.84 -1.42
C HIS A 288 -8.30 -19.77 -0.32
N GLU A 289 -7.52 -20.77 0.00
CA GLU A 289 -7.86 -21.75 1.04
C GLU A 289 -7.96 -21.12 2.43
N VAL A 290 -7.22 -20.05 2.66
CA VAL A 290 -7.29 -19.26 3.89
C VAL A 290 -8.20 -18.07 3.65
N GLY A 291 -9.49 -18.30 3.76
CA GLY A 291 -10.49 -17.24 3.77
C GLY A 291 -10.44 -16.46 5.07
N THR A 292 -10.47 -15.13 4.99
CA THR A 292 -10.86 -14.36 6.16
C THR A 292 -12.35 -14.55 6.37
N SER A 293 -12.78 -14.59 7.64
CA SER A 293 -14.21 -14.54 7.99
C SER A 293 -14.87 -13.22 7.62
N ASP A 294 -14.15 -12.34 6.93
CA ASP A 294 -14.49 -10.95 6.63
C ASP A 294 -15.03 -10.74 5.22
N ASP A 295 -15.51 -11.80 4.56
CA ASP A 295 -16.28 -11.64 3.34
C ASP A 295 -17.56 -10.87 3.64
N ARG A 296 -17.54 -9.59 3.37
CA ARG A 296 -18.63 -8.63 3.61
C ARG A 296 -19.05 -7.95 2.33
N THR A 297 -18.97 -8.62 1.20
CA THR A 297 -19.49 -8.10 -0.05
C THR A 297 -20.99 -7.80 0.12
N PRO A 298 -21.44 -6.59 -0.25
CA PRO A 298 -22.83 -6.21 -0.07
C PRO A 298 -23.77 -7.15 -0.81
N VAL A 299 -24.77 -7.65 -0.09
CA VAL A 299 -25.84 -8.52 -0.61
C VAL A 299 -27.19 -7.85 -0.37
N GLY A 300 -28.19 -8.14 -1.17
CA GLY A 300 -29.52 -7.57 -1.03
C GLY A 300 -29.66 -6.20 -1.67
N VAL A 301 -30.12 -5.19 -0.93
CA VAL A 301 -30.45 -3.87 -1.52
C VAL A 301 -29.24 -3.05 -1.95
N HIS A 302 -28.05 -3.41 -1.45
CA HIS A 302 -26.79 -2.74 -1.78
C HIS A 302 -25.87 -3.59 -2.66
N GLU A 303 -26.39 -4.70 -3.20
CA GLU A 303 -25.64 -5.58 -4.08
C GLU A 303 -25.07 -4.82 -5.29
N GLY A 304 -23.79 -5.01 -5.57
CA GLY A 304 -23.07 -4.30 -6.63
C GLY A 304 -22.51 -2.93 -6.27
N LEU A 305 -22.73 -2.45 -5.03
CA LEU A 305 -22.03 -1.25 -4.56
C LEU A 305 -20.59 -1.57 -4.18
N SER A 306 -19.68 -0.68 -4.51
CA SER A 306 -18.29 -0.76 -4.08
C SER A 306 -18.14 -0.57 -2.58
N CYS A 307 -17.17 -1.26 -1.96
CA CYS A 307 -16.77 -1.03 -0.57
C CYS A 307 -16.53 0.47 -0.30
N ALA A 308 -15.90 1.16 -1.23
CA ALA A 308 -15.60 2.59 -1.13
C ALA A 308 -16.85 3.50 -1.28
N ALA A 309 -18.02 2.95 -1.59
CA ALA A 309 -19.27 3.73 -1.54
C ALA A 309 -19.69 4.03 -0.09
N CYS A 310 -19.30 3.15 0.84
CA CYS A 310 -19.62 3.28 2.25
C CYS A 310 -18.38 3.50 3.13
N HIS A 311 -17.28 2.80 2.86
CA HIS A 311 -16.06 2.86 3.65
C HIS A 311 -15.11 3.94 3.14
N SER A 312 -14.54 4.71 4.07
CA SER A 312 -13.36 5.52 3.78
C SER A 312 -12.13 4.60 3.75
N PRO A 313 -11.35 4.57 2.65
CA PRO A 313 -10.21 3.66 2.54
C PRO A 313 -9.15 3.86 3.61
N HIS A 314 -8.99 5.07 4.15
CA HIS A 314 -7.99 5.37 5.16
C HIS A 314 -8.49 5.19 6.59
N SER A 315 -9.70 5.66 6.91
CA SER A 315 -10.24 5.57 8.28
C SER A 315 -11.10 4.34 8.53
N ASN A 316 -11.53 3.67 7.46
CA ASN A 316 -12.54 2.60 7.51
C ASN A 316 -13.85 3.03 8.19
N ASP A 317 -14.11 4.32 8.27
CA ASP A 317 -15.31 4.87 8.93
C ASP A 317 -16.48 4.88 7.95
N ALA A 318 -17.49 4.10 8.26
CA ALA A 318 -18.72 4.00 7.49
C ALA A 318 -19.93 4.65 8.17
N ARG A 319 -19.78 5.21 9.40
CA ARG A 319 -20.88 5.66 10.24
C ARG A 319 -21.82 6.66 9.60
N ALA A 320 -21.34 7.56 8.77
CA ALA A 320 -22.16 8.55 8.11
C ALA A 320 -22.53 8.19 6.66
N SER A 321 -22.21 6.96 6.21
CA SER A 321 -22.37 6.60 4.81
C SER A 321 -23.83 6.54 4.35
N CYS A 322 -24.74 6.09 5.23
CA CYS A 322 -26.16 6.00 4.92
C CYS A 322 -26.73 7.36 4.50
N SER A 323 -26.47 8.42 5.25
CA SER A 323 -26.97 9.77 5.03
C SER A 323 -26.46 10.41 3.72
N GLN A 324 -25.41 9.87 3.13
CA GLN A 324 -24.88 10.35 1.86
C GLN A 324 -25.77 9.97 0.67
N CYS A 325 -26.55 8.89 0.82
CA CYS A 325 -27.48 8.40 -0.19
C CYS A 325 -28.95 8.51 0.26
N HIS A 326 -29.23 8.26 1.53
CA HIS A 326 -30.54 8.32 2.14
C HIS A 326 -30.74 9.64 2.90
N PRO A 327 -31.95 10.22 2.96
CA PRO A 327 -33.17 9.86 2.23
C PRO A 327 -33.17 10.35 0.78
N LYS A 328 -32.07 10.95 0.32
CA LYS A 328 -31.96 11.68 -0.96
C LYS A 328 -32.42 10.86 -2.15
N PHE A 329 -32.22 9.55 -2.10
CA PHE A 329 -32.54 8.64 -3.19
C PHE A 329 -33.60 7.59 -2.86
N SER A 330 -33.79 7.25 -1.59
CA SER A 330 -34.72 6.19 -1.20
C SER A 330 -36.09 6.71 -0.81
N HIS A 331 -36.20 7.96 -0.33
CA HIS A 331 -37.43 8.53 0.22
C HIS A 331 -38.12 7.63 1.25
N CYS A 332 -37.33 6.82 1.98
CA CYS A 332 -37.90 5.83 2.90
C CYS A 332 -38.45 6.42 4.21
N GLY A 333 -38.26 7.71 4.45
CA GLY A 333 -38.76 8.39 5.65
C GLY A 333 -38.05 8.03 6.94
N LEU A 334 -37.00 7.22 6.90
CA LEU A 334 -36.20 6.86 8.08
C LEU A 334 -35.12 7.91 8.31
N ASP A 335 -34.88 8.24 9.59
CA ASP A 335 -33.72 9.04 9.99
C ASP A 335 -32.48 8.17 10.00
N VAL A 336 -31.80 8.08 8.86
CA VAL A 336 -30.60 7.27 8.71
C VAL A 336 -29.36 7.89 9.36
N SER A 337 -29.45 9.13 9.82
CA SER A 337 -28.33 9.79 10.52
C SER A 337 -28.08 9.19 11.91
N THR A 338 -29.10 8.57 12.48
CA THR A 338 -29.05 7.92 13.80
C THR A 338 -28.76 6.42 13.72
N MET A 339 -28.72 5.84 12.52
CA MET A 339 -28.48 4.40 12.34
C MET A 339 -27.04 4.06 12.68
N ASP A 340 -26.88 3.05 13.54
CA ASP A 340 -25.58 2.44 13.80
C ASP A 340 -25.17 1.57 12.60
N THR A 341 -24.18 2.02 11.86
CA THR A 341 -23.62 1.30 10.70
C THR A 341 -22.46 0.38 11.08
N THR A 342 -22.17 0.25 12.37
CA THR A 342 -21.09 -0.61 12.86
C THR A 342 -21.58 -2.05 12.91
N ALA A 343 -21.18 -2.88 11.95
CA ALA A 343 -21.41 -4.32 12.01
C ALA A 343 -20.55 -4.94 13.13
N ARG A 344 -21.24 -5.48 14.16
CA ARG A 344 -20.56 -6.12 15.30
C ARG A 344 -20.38 -7.63 15.12
N SER A 345 -21.20 -8.25 14.28
CA SER A 345 -21.10 -9.66 13.92
C SER A 345 -21.95 -9.95 12.68
N ARG A 346 -21.73 -11.09 12.03
CA ARG A 346 -22.58 -11.56 10.92
C ARG A 346 -24.06 -11.81 11.31
N GLN A 347 -24.33 -12.01 12.60
CA GLN A 347 -25.69 -12.18 13.15
C GLN A 347 -26.26 -10.87 13.68
N SER A 348 -25.55 -9.76 13.56
CA SER A 348 -26.05 -8.48 13.99
C SER A 348 -27.26 -8.05 13.14
N ALA A 349 -28.34 -7.61 13.78
CA ALA A 349 -29.47 -6.98 13.08
C ALA A 349 -29.08 -5.70 12.32
N HIS A 350 -27.87 -5.20 12.53
CA HIS A 350 -27.27 -4.03 11.90
C HIS A 350 -26.17 -4.37 10.90
N ASP A 351 -26.11 -5.60 10.41
CA ASP A 351 -25.16 -5.96 9.35
C ASP A 351 -25.58 -5.36 8.02
N ILE A 352 -25.06 -4.17 7.75
CA ILE A 352 -25.38 -3.38 6.54
C ILE A 352 -24.91 -4.06 5.24
N HIS A 353 -24.06 -5.09 5.32
CA HIS A 353 -23.65 -5.87 4.15
C HIS A 353 -24.73 -6.86 3.68
N ARG A 354 -25.71 -7.14 4.52
CA ARG A 354 -26.77 -8.16 4.27
C ARG A 354 -28.16 -7.59 4.46
N LEU A 355 -28.40 -6.35 4.02
CA LEU A 355 -29.71 -5.69 4.16
C LEU A 355 -30.71 -6.17 3.13
N HIS A 356 -31.91 -6.50 3.62
CA HIS A 356 -33.10 -6.76 2.84
C HIS A 356 -34.13 -5.65 3.00
N CYS A 357 -35.03 -5.50 2.03
CA CYS A 357 -36.08 -4.49 2.11
C CYS A 357 -36.91 -4.60 3.39
N THR A 358 -37.11 -5.83 3.88
CA THR A 358 -37.89 -6.12 5.10
C THR A 358 -37.22 -5.65 6.40
N ASP A 359 -35.90 -5.43 6.40
CA ASP A 359 -35.17 -4.99 7.59
C ASP A 359 -35.49 -3.53 7.94
N CYS A 360 -35.75 -2.72 6.90
CA CYS A 360 -36.21 -1.35 7.05
C CYS A 360 -37.72 -1.18 6.87
N HIS A 361 -38.37 -2.10 6.17
CA HIS A 361 -39.80 -2.09 5.84
C HIS A 361 -40.47 -3.38 6.31
N PRO A 362 -40.78 -3.53 7.61
CA PRO A 362 -41.35 -4.78 8.16
C PRO A 362 -42.66 -5.20 7.49
N GLY A 363 -43.41 -4.25 6.91
CA GLY A 363 -44.62 -4.49 6.14
C GLY A 363 -44.40 -4.75 4.64
N GLY A 364 -43.13 -4.91 4.23
CA GLY A 364 -42.74 -5.01 2.82
C GLY A 364 -42.42 -3.68 2.19
N ALA A 365 -41.65 -3.70 1.09
CA ALA A 365 -41.31 -2.49 0.36
C ALA A 365 -42.57 -1.76 -0.16
N PRO A 366 -42.67 -0.41 -0.04
CA PRO A 366 -43.79 0.30 -0.57
C PRO A 366 -43.91 0.08 -2.07
N LYS A 367 -45.08 -0.32 -2.53
CA LYS A 367 -45.34 -0.46 -3.97
C LYS A 367 -45.12 0.88 -4.61
N LYS A 368 -44.28 0.95 -5.63
CA LYS A 368 -44.15 2.13 -6.47
C LYS A 368 -45.56 2.51 -7.00
N LYS A 369 -46.04 3.70 -6.67
CA LYS A 369 -47.23 4.27 -7.29
C LYS A 369 -46.94 4.70 -8.72
#